data_08dd92ad12a2a28042f5804af28b4060
#
_entry.id   08dd92ad12a2a28042f5804af28b4060
#
_cell.length_a   1.000
_cell.length_b   1.000
_cell.length_c   1.000
_cell.angle_alpha   90.00
_cell.angle_beta   90.00
_cell.angle_gamma   90.00
#
_symmetry.space_group_name_H-M   'P 1'
#
loop_
_entity.id
_entity.type
_entity.pdbx_description
1 polymer ?
#
loop_
_entity_poly.entity_id
_entity_poly.type
_entity_poly.pdbx_seq_one_letter_code
_entity_poly.pdbx_strand_id
1 'polypeptide(L)'
;MNNIFSFATGELSQDAFICWCINWINEPDNVTTHRYRQLGLDLLAKLIDNLSEKNQLTNVDINSIDKIILVQQVLNIDVLAIIPQYKLAIIIEDKTSTSEHGNQISFYRESLEVVFENKKPWNAYSKLEKAFKLVNLNIDHADIANYHIHTVYFKTGYYFDYDWQVAHSNSVDNYLTGPMFWDILKNYYDCESDILKGYCEHLKSQLDWYQAVSKIDGKYDDEECHYIKWERITQHGFLQVLFDNEGLDGNWLWKDMSTYTNQYSTGTNQGGSPWTNRRFWSRTESEAIWSDPPTSFKPWMF
;
A
#
# COMPACT_ATOMS: atom_id res chain seq x y z
N MET A 1 -18.69 6.23 -19.63
CA MET A 1 -17.56 7.16 -19.91
C MET A 1 -16.36 6.33 -20.31
N ASN A 2 -15.50 6.78 -21.22
CA ASN A 2 -14.27 6.05 -21.54
C ASN A 2 -13.25 6.34 -20.44
N ASN A 3 -13.05 5.40 -19.52
CA ASN A 3 -12.25 5.59 -18.32
C ASN A 3 -10.81 5.13 -18.58
N ILE A 4 -9.83 6.04 -18.52
CA ILE A 4 -8.43 5.74 -18.74
C ILE A 4 -7.90 4.69 -17.74
N PHE A 5 -8.40 4.67 -16.51
CA PHE A 5 -7.96 3.73 -15.47
C PHE A 5 -8.45 2.29 -15.70
N SER A 6 -9.39 2.08 -16.65
CA SER A 6 -9.71 0.73 -17.13
C SER A 6 -8.56 0.10 -17.94
N PHE A 7 -7.63 0.91 -18.44
CA PHE A 7 -6.47 0.48 -19.23
C PHE A 7 -5.15 0.68 -18.47
N ALA A 8 -5.07 1.71 -17.63
CA ALA A 8 -3.91 2.08 -16.84
C ALA A 8 -4.09 1.58 -15.40
N THR A 9 -4.01 0.26 -15.21
CA THR A 9 -4.32 -0.42 -13.92
C THR A 9 -3.09 -0.69 -13.05
N GLY A 10 -1.90 -0.31 -13.50
CA GLY A 10 -0.65 -0.57 -12.80
C GLY A 10 -0.30 0.48 -11.75
N GLU A 11 0.65 0.14 -10.87
CA GLU A 11 1.17 0.97 -9.79
C GLU A 11 1.59 2.37 -10.29
N LEU A 12 2.32 2.48 -11.41
CA LEU A 12 2.72 3.77 -11.98
C LEU A 12 1.53 4.72 -12.27
N SER A 13 0.35 4.19 -12.58
CA SER A 13 -0.84 5.01 -12.81
C SER A 13 -1.43 5.52 -11.50
N GLN A 14 -1.34 4.72 -10.46
CA GLN A 14 -1.72 5.09 -9.09
C GLN A 14 -0.74 6.13 -8.53
N ASP A 15 0.56 5.94 -8.69
CA ASP A 15 1.58 6.93 -8.35
C ASP A 15 1.29 8.30 -8.98
N ALA A 16 0.98 8.30 -10.28
CA ALA A 16 0.66 9.52 -11.00
C ALA A 16 -0.61 10.18 -10.46
N PHE A 17 -1.62 9.41 -10.09
CA PHE A 17 -2.85 9.92 -9.50
C PHE A 17 -2.63 10.47 -8.08
N ILE A 18 -1.85 9.78 -7.25
CA ILE A 18 -1.45 10.25 -5.91
C ILE A 18 -0.73 11.61 -6.03
N CYS A 19 0.28 11.67 -6.92
CA CYS A 19 1.00 12.91 -7.19
C CYS A 19 0.08 14.01 -7.71
N TRP A 20 -0.86 13.68 -8.60
CA TRP A 20 -1.84 14.65 -9.12
C TRP A 20 -2.72 15.21 -7.99
N CYS A 21 -3.23 14.37 -7.11
CA CYS A 21 -4.02 14.82 -5.96
C CYS A 21 -3.22 15.77 -5.06
N ILE A 22 -2.01 15.38 -4.68
CA ILE A 22 -1.19 16.16 -3.74
C ILE A 22 -0.68 17.45 -4.38
N ASN A 23 -0.39 17.46 -5.69
CA ASN A 23 0.15 18.63 -6.37
C ASN A 23 -0.81 19.83 -6.39
N TRP A 24 -2.11 19.62 -6.21
CA TRP A 24 -3.08 20.70 -6.09
C TRP A 24 -2.79 21.64 -4.90
N ILE A 25 -2.01 21.21 -3.92
CA ILE A 25 -1.54 22.05 -2.81
C ILE A 25 -0.69 23.23 -3.32
N ASN A 26 0.04 23.03 -4.41
CA ASN A 26 0.90 24.06 -5.03
C ASN A 26 0.13 25.12 -5.82
N GLU A 27 -1.13 24.83 -6.16
CA GLU A 27 -1.96 25.77 -6.93
C GLU A 27 -2.54 26.85 -6.03
N PRO A 28 -2.70 28.09 -6.54
CA PRO A 28 -3.35 29.15 -5.80
C PRO A 28 -4.75 28.77 -5.35
N ASP A 29 -5.08 29.04 -4.11
CA ASP A 29 -6.42 28.81 -3.58
C ASP A 29 -7.43 29.83 -4.14
N ASN A 30 -8.35 29.36 -4.95
CA ASN A 30 -9.42 30.14 -5.57
C ASN A 30 -10.66 29.28 -5.81
N VAL A 31 -11.75 29.87 -6.28
CA VAL A 31 -13.04 29.20 -6.45
C VAL A 31 -12.93 27.90 -7.29
N THR A 32 -12.06 27.88 -8.30
CA THR A 32 -11.90 26.72 -9.19
C THR A 32 -11.02 25.63 -8.57
N THR A 33 -9.96 26.00 -7.86
CA THR A 33 -8.94 25.09 -7.36
C THR A 33 -9.18 24.65 -5.90
N HIS A 34 -9.99 25.41 -5.15
CA HIS A 34 -10.20 25.19 -3.72
C HIS A 34 -10.49 23.75 -3.34
N ARG A 35 -11.45 23.11 -4.02
CA ARG A 35 -11.83 21.73 -3.70
C ARG A 35 -10.75 20.71 -4.03
N TYR A 36 -9.99 20.91 -5.10
CA TYR A 36 -8.87 20.05 -5.45
C TYR A 36 -7.70 20.24 -4.48
N ARG A 37 -7.46 21.48 -4.07
CA ARG A 37 -6.46 21.80 -3.03
C ARG A 37 -6.84 21.11 -1.71
N GLN A 38 -8.12 21.17 -1.31
CA GLN A 38 -8.60 20.51 -0.11
C GLN A 38 -8.44 18.98 -0.21
N LEU A 39 -8.73 18.36 -1.37
CA LEU A 39 -8.44 16.96 -1.62
C LEU A 39 -6.96 16.60 -1.36
N GLY A 40 -6.04 17.45 -1.88
CA GLY A 40 -4.61 17.25 -1.65
C GLY A 40 -4.23 17.33 -0.18
N LEU A 41 -4.80 18.31 0.56
CA LEU A 41 -4.58 18.48 1.99
C LEU A 41 -5.16 17.31 2.82
N ASP A 42 -6.37 16.84 2.50
CA ASP A 42 -6.99 15.72 3.20
C ASP A 42 -6.21 14.40 2.96
N LEU A 43 -5.73 14.18 1.75
CA LEU A 43 -4.86 13.04 1.46
C LEU A 43 -3.55 13.15 2.24
N LEU A 44 -2.90 14.32 2.21
CA LEU A 44 -1.66 14.54 2.95
C LEU A 44 -1.86 14.37 4.45
N ALA A 45 -2.95 14.91 5.02
CA ALA A 45 -3.32 14.70 6.41
C ALA A 45 -3.36 13.22 6.78
N LYS A 46 -3.97 12.42 5.91
CA LYS A 46 -4.08 10.98 6.15
C LYS A 46 -2.75 10.26 6.03
N LEU A 47 -1.88 10.68 5.13
CA LEU A 47 -0.52 10.11 4.99
C LEU A 47 0.36 10.36 6.23
N ILE A 48 0.12 11.44 6.99
CA ILE A 48 0.91 11.81 8.17
C ILE A 48 0.15 11.68 9.51
N ASP A 49 -0.97 10.99 9.55
CA ASP A 49 -1.90 10.91 10.68
C ASP A 49 -1.20 10.48 12.00
N ASN A 50 -0.23 9.58 11.94
CA ASN A 50 0.48 9.06 13.10
C ASN A 50 1.81 9.79 13.42
N LEU A 51 2.06 10.94 12.80
CA LEU A 51 3.35 11.61 12.89
C LEU A 51 3.67 12.09 14.32
N SER A 52 2.65 12.56 15.03
CA SER A 52 2.79 13.10 16.40
C SER A 52 3.07 12.03 17.45
N GLU A 53 2.63 10.79 17.23
CA GLU A 53 2.77 9.71 18.21
C GLU A 53 4.16 9.06 18.16
N LYS A 54 4.71 8.91 16.95
CA LYS A 54 5.96 8.17 16.72
C LYS A 54 7.20 9.07 16.65
N ASN A 55 7.05 10.32 16.24
CA ASN A 55 8.17 11.15 15.84
C ASN A 55 7.99 12.59 16.32
N GLN A 56 8.48 13.03 17.35
CA GLN A 56 8.67 14.37 17.91
C GLN A 56 8.31 15.64 17.07
N LEU A 57 7.70 15.47 15.89
CA LEU A 57 7.11 16.53 15.07
C LEU A 57 5.73 16.88 15.62
N THR A 58 5.72 17.69 16.66
CA THR A 58 4.49 18.23 17.21
C THR A 58 3.98 19.36 16.31
N ASN A 59 2.72 19.24 15.86
CA ASN A 59 1.93 20.31 15.23
C ASN A 59 2.28 20.65 13.77
N VAL A 60 2.15 19.68 12.85
CA VAL A 60 2.01 20.04 11.42
C VAL A 60 0.61 20.60 11.21
N ASP A 61 0.52 21.92 10.98
CA ASP A 61 -0.72 22.53 10.53
C ASP A 61 -0.90 22.30 9.02
N ILE A 62 -1.68 21.29 8.68
CA ILE A 62 -1.94 20.91 7.28
C ILE A 62 -2.47 22.06 6.45
N ASN A 63 -3.34 22.91 7.02
CA ASN A 63 -3.97 24.01 6.30
C ASN A 63 -2.99 25.14 5.98
N SER A 64 -1.86 25.20 6.69
CA SER A 64 -0.82 26.20 6.46
C SER A 64 0.18 25.80 5.38
N ILE A 65 0.10 24.54 4.86
CA ILE A 65 1.01 24.06 3.82
C ILE A 65 0.65 24.71 2.49
N ASP A 66 1.59 25.46 1.93
CA ASP A 66 1.45 26.17 0.67
C ASP A 66 2.33 25.60 -0.45
N LYS A 67 3.35 24.82 -0.09
CA LYS A 67 4.30 24.21 -1.01
C LYS A 67 4.63 22.78 -0.64
N ILE A 68 4.55 21.91 -1.64
CA ILE A 68 4.96 20.51 -1.57
C ILE A 68 5.78 20.16 -2.80
N ILE A 69 6.83 19.39 -2.61
CA ILE A 69 7.70 18.94 -3.70
C ILE A 69 7.45 17.47 -3.89
N LEU A 70 7.16 17.06 -5.13
CA LEU A 70 6.88 15.67 -5.49
C LEU A 70 7.96 15.14 -6.42
N VAL A 71 8.51 13.99 -6.10
CA VAL A 71 9.52 13.30 -6.93
C VAL A 71 9.11 11.84 -7.08
N GLN A 72 8.93 11.41 -8.30
CA GLN A 72 8.62 10.01 -8.61
C GLN A 72 9.89 9.23 -8.98
N GLN A 73 9.90 7.95 -8.63
CA GLN A 73 10.92 6.99 -9.04
C GLN A 73 12.36 7.50 -8.76
N VAL A 74 12.56 8.00 -7.52
CA VAL A 74 13.89 8.37 -7.02
C VAL A 74 14.39 7.34 -6.03
N LEU A 75 15.58 6.77 -6.20
CA LEU A 75 16.12 5.69 -5.36
C LEU A 75 15.20 4.44 -5.29
N ASN A 76 14.45 4.20 -6.37
CA ASN A 76 13.36 3.23 -6.45
C ASN A 76 12.15 3.52 -5.55
N ILE A 77 12.10 4.66 -4.89
CA ILE A 77 10.93 5.15 -4.14
C ILE A 77 9.84 5.50 -5.17
N ASP A 78 8.66 4.96 -5.01
CA ASP A 78 7.55 5.21 -5.94
C ASP A 78 7.15 6.69 -5.93
N VAL A 79 6.82 7.23 -4.76
CA VAL A 79 6.54 8.66 -4.59
C VAL A 79 7.27 9.19 -3.35
N LEU A 80 8.04 10.26 -3.55
CA LEU A 80 8.64 11.05 -2.48
C LEU A 80 7.96 12.42 -2.44
N ALA A 81 7.30 12.73 -1.32
CA ALA A 81 6.70 14.04 -1.06
C ALA A 81 7.51 14.78 0.01
N ILE A 82 7.92 16.03 -0.28
CA ILE A 82 8.72 16.83 0.65
C ILE A 82 7.97 18.11 1.00
N ILE A 83 7.86 18.41 2.28
CA ILE A 83 7.24 19.60 2.84
C ILE A 83 8.33 20.44 3.49
N PRO A 84 8.92 21.42 2.77
CA PRO A 84 10.06 22.20 3.25
C PRO A 84 9.75 23.00 4.53
N GLN A 85 8.54 23.53 4.64
CA GLN A 85 8.07 24.30 5.78
C GLN A 85 8.23 23.55 7.12
N TYR A 86 8.04 22.21 7.08
CA TYR A 86 8.13 21.34 8.25
C TYR A 86 9.37 20.45 8.25
N LYS A 87 10.28 20.61 7.30
CA LYS A 87 11.45 19.75 7.11
C LYS A 87 11.07 18.27 7.13
N LEU A 88 10.00 17.94 6.42
CA LEU A 88 9.43 16.61 6.37
C LEU A 88 9.55 16.01 4.97
N ALA A 89 10.06 14.79 4.89
CA ALA A 89 10.11 13.98 3.69
C ALA A 89 9.26 12.72 3.89
N ILE A 90 8.31 12.46 3.02
CA ILE A 90 7.37 11.33 3.10
C ILE A 90 7.70 10.38 1.97
N ILE A 91 8.14 9.18 2.31
CA ILE A 91 8.30 8.06 1.39
C ILE A 91 6.95 7.34 1.30
N ILE A 92 6.41 7.21 0.10
CA ILE A 92 5.19 6.45 -0.16
C ILE A 92 5.59 5.26 -1.04
N GLU A 93 5.50 4.06 -0.46
CA GLU A 93 5.59 2.79 -1.20
C GLU A 93 4.19 2.41 -1.64
N ASP A 94 3.95 2.46 -2.95
CA ASP A 94 2.64 2.26 -3.55
C ASP A 94 2.47 0.84 -4.08
N LYS A 95 1.33 0.23 -3.75
CA LYS A 95 0.97 -1.11 -4.22
C LYS A 95 -0.50 -1.16 -4.66
N THR A 96 -0.72 -1.79 -5.79
CA THR A 96 -2.08 -2.11 -6.24
C THR A 96 -2.43 -3.57 -5.95
N SER A 97 -1.82 -4.50 -6.64
CA SER A 97 -2.11 -5.95 -6.53
C SER A 97 -0.97 -6.77 -5.96
N THR A 98 0.22 -6.21 -5.91
CA THR A 98 1.42 -6.85 -5.35
C THR A 98 1.57 -6.52 -3.87
N SER A 99 2.54 -7.13 -3.22
CA SER A 99 2.94 -6.82 -1.85
C SER A 99 4.38 -6.31 -1.85
N GLU A 100 4.79 -5.67 -0.76
CA GLU A 100 6.18 -5.27 -0.54
C GLU A 100 7.10 -6.49 -0.57
N HIS A 101 8.30 -6.32 -1.09
CA HIS A 101 9.29 -7.38 -1.17
C HIS A 101 10.61 -6.97 -0.50
N GLY A 102 11.08 -7.79 0.43
CA GLY A 102 12.45 -7.73 0.92
C GLY A 102 12.86 -6.48 1.69
N ASN A 103 11.98 -5.94 2.54
CA ASN A 103 12.24 -4.74 3.35
C ASN A 103 12.55 -3.47 2.52
N GLN A 104 11.87 -3.30 1.39
CA GLN A 104 12.05 -2.16 0.49
C GLN A 104 11.97 -0.81 1.22
N ILE A 105 10.98 -0.64 2.10
CA ILE A 105 10.74 0.61 2.83
C ILE A 105 11.93 0.98 3.73
N SER A 106 12.50 0.01 4.47
CA SER A 106 13.72 0.26 5.26
C SER A 106 14.89 0.70 4.38
N PHE A 107 15.09 0.00 3.26
CA PHE A 107 16.14 0.31 2.32
C PHE A 107 15.98 1.72 1.70
N TYR A 108 14.74 2.12 1.41
CA TYR A 108 14.47 3.46 0.86
C TYR A 108 14.74 4.56 1.87
N ARG A 109 14.38 4.36 3.14
CA ARG A 109 14.70 5.28 4.23
C ARG A 109 16.21 5.47 4.34
N GLU A 110 16.98 4.39 4.48
CA GLU A 110 18.44 4.43 4.58
C GLU A 110 19.08 5.11 3.35
N SER A 111 18.59 4.79 2.15
CA SER A 111 19.10 5.37 0.91
C SER A 111 18.83 6.87 0.82
N LEU A 112 17.67 7.34 1.29
CA LEU A 112 17.32 8.75 1.30
C LEU A 112 18.12 9.53 2.35
N GLU A 113 18.36 8.94 3.52
CA GLU A 113 19.24 9.49 4.58
C GLU A 113 20.65 9.74 4.02
N VAL A 114 21.23 8.76 3.32
CA VAL A 114 22.54 8.91 2.67
C VAL A 114 22.54 10.05 1.65
N VAL A 115 21.48 10.22 0.87
CA VAL A 115 21.39 11.32 -0.09
C VAL A 115 21.29 12.66 0.61
N PHE A 116 20.51 12.76 1.65
CA PHE A 116 20.33 14.00 2.41
C PHE A 116 21.64 14.43 3.12
N GLU A 117 22.37 13.48 3.72
CA GLU A 117 23.61 13.76 4.42
C GLU A 117 24.78 14.05 3.47
N ASN A 118 24.95 13.23 2.44
CA ASN A 118 26.17 13.17 1.66
C ASN A 118 26.02 13.58 0.19
N LYS A 119 24.84 13.98 -0.27
CA LYS A 119 24.54 14.33 -1.67
C LYS A 119 24.84 13.20 -2.68
N LYS A 120 24.81 11.96 -2.24
CA LYS A 120 25.04 10.76 -3.07
C LYS A 120 23.85 9.83 -2.96
N PRO A 121 23.52 9.05 -4.01
CA PRO A 121 24.11 9.13 -5.34
C PRO A 121 23.70 10.40 -6.10
N TRP A 122 24.59 10.91 -6.92
CA TRP A 122 24.45 12.20 -7.64
C TRP A 122 23.17 12.31 -8.50
N ASN A 123 22.78 11.22 -9.14
CA ASN A 123 21.56 11.21 -9.98
C ASN A 123 20.27 11.45 -9.16
N ALA A 124 20.16 10.87 -7.97
CA ALA A 124 19.03 11.10 -7.05
C ALA A 124 19.02 12.55 -6.59
N TYR A 125 20.17 13.06 -6.17
CA TYR A 125 20.32 14.43 -5.75
C TYR A 125 19.94 15.44 -6.86
N SER A 126 20.34 15.19 -8.10
CA SER A 126 19.96 16.01 -9.25
C SER A 126 18.46 16.00 -9.53
N LYS A 127 17.77 14.87 -9.29
CA LYS A 127 16.29 14.81 -9.37
C LYS A 127 15.64 15.69 -8.30
N LEU A 128 16.13 15.63 -7.07
CA LEU A 128 15.65 16.48 -5.97
C LEU A 128 15.84 17.95 -6.30
N GLU A 129 17.03 18.36 -6.70
CA GLU A 129 17.33 19.75 -7.06
C GLU A 129 16.40 20.29 -8.17
N LYS A 130 16.12 19.47 -9.19
CA LYS A 130 15.16 19.84 -10.24
C LYS A 130 13.75 20.01 -9.68
N ALA A 131 13.31 19.12 -8.80
CA ALA A 131 11.98 19.17 -8.21
C ALA A 131 11.79 20.40 -7.32
N PHE A 132 12.78 20.77 -6.54
CA PHE A 132 12.76 22.02 -5.78
C PHE A 132 12.62 23.25 -6.67
N LYS A 133 13.36 23.29 -7.80
CA LYS A 133 13.27 24.40 -8.76
C LYS A 133 11.90 24.52 -9.41
N LEU A 134 11.16 23.41 -9.61
CA LEU A 134 9.81 23.46 -10.20
C LEU A 134 8.80 24.23 -9.34
N VAL A 135 8.99 24.26 -8.02
CA VAL A 135 8.15 25.02 -7.09
C VAL A 135 8.78 26.35 -6.65
N ASN A 136 9.78 26.83 -7.43
CA ASN A 136 10.53 28.07 -7.17
C ASN A 136 11.29 28.06 -5.83
N LEU A 137 11.75 26.90 -5.39
CA LEU A 137 12.60 26.77 -4.22
C LEU A 137 14.00 26.30 -4.63
N ASN A 138 14.98 26.64 -3.81
CA ASN A 138 16.33 26.09 -3.92
C ASN A 138 16.55 25.10 -2.78
N ILE A 139 17.21 24.00 -3.09
CA ILE A 139 17.62 23.04 -2.08
C ILE A 139 18.74 23.66 -1.24
N ASP A 140 18.52 23.75 0.06
CA ASP A 140 19.60 24.05 1.01
C ASP A 140 20.24 22.74 1.46
N HIS A 141 21.47 22.55 1.04
CA HIS A 141 22.22 21.33 1.29
C HIS A 141 22.57 21.09 2.77
N ALA A 142 22.68 22.13 3.55
CA ALA A 142 22.91 22.02 4.98
C ALA A 142 21.60 21.72 5.75
N ASP A 143 20.50 22.21 5.22
CA ASP A 143 19.19 22.09 5.86
C ASP A 143 18.52 20.76 5.57
N ILE A 144 18.68 20.20 4.35
CA ILE A 144 18.00 18.96 3.97
C ILE A 144 18.44 17.74 4.80
N ALA A 145 19.66 17.77 5.33
CA ALA A 145 20.16 16.74 6.26
C ALA A 145 19.37 16.67 7.58
N ASN A 146 18.62 17.74 7.89
CA ASN A 146 17.80 17.84 9.09
C ASN A 146 16.32 17.48 8.83
N TYR A 147 15.99 16.97 7.64
CA TYR A 147 14.62 16.59 7.34
C TYR A 147 14.29 15.27 8.01
N HIS A 148 13.12 15.26 8.62
CA HIS A 148 12.53 14.03 9.15
C HIS A 148 12.00 13.18 8.01
N ILE A 149 12.29 11.87 8.02
CA ILE A 149 11.79 10.93 7.03
C ILE A 149 10.64 10.13 7.63
N HIS A 150 9.49 10.21 6.99
CA HIS A 150 8.27 9.50 7.34
C HIS A 150 7.94 8.49 6.23
N THR A 151 7.62 7.26 6.60
CA THR A 151 7.37 6.18 5.63
C THR A 151 5.93 5.75 5.68
N VAL A 152 5.34 5.59 4.49
CA VAL A 152 3.94 5.18 4.33
C VAL A 152 3.87 3.97 3.41
N TYR A 153 3.21 2.91 3.88
CA TYR A 153 2.79 1.79 3.05
C TYR A 153 1.39 2.04 2.52
N PHE A 154 1.27 2.33 1.22
CA PHE A 154 0.01 2.64 0.57
C PHE A 154 -0.40 1.51 -0.36
N LYS A 155 -1.46 0.81 -0.02
CA LYS A 155 -1.97 -0.27 -0.87
C LYS A 155 -3.47 -0.15 -1.08
N THR A 156 -3.88 0.01 -2.33
CA THR A 156 -5.32 0.05 -2.68
C THR A 156 -5.90 -1.33 -2.92
N GLY A 157 -5.07 -2.31 -3.21
CA GLY A 157 -5.45 -3.70 -3.39
C GLY A 157 -5.84 -4.41 -2.10
N TYR A 158 -6.19 -5.68 -2.24
CA TYR A 158 -6.52 -6.53 -1.10
C TYR A 158 -5.31 -6.73 -0.18
N TYR A 159 -5.53 -6.57 1.12
CA TYR A 159 -4.52 -6.83 2.13
C TYR A 159 -4.52 -8.30 2.51
N PHE A 160 -3.43 -8.98 2.23
CA PHE A 160 -3.12 -10.30 2.77
C PHE A 160 -2.44 -10.15 4.15
N ASP A 161 -2.31 -11.25 4.89
CA ASP A 161 -1.66 -11.25 6.20
C ASP A 161 -0.25 -10.63 6.16
N TYR A 162 0.49 -10.89 5.09
CA TYR A 162 1.80 -10.28 4.89
C TYR A 162 1.75 -8.76 4.76
N ASP A 163 0.76 -8.21 4.06
CA ASP A 163 0.60 -6.75 3.92
C ASP A 163 0.31 -6.09 5.27
N TRP A 164 -0.51 -6.75 6.11
CA TRP A 164 -0.75 -6.29 7.48
C TRP A 164 0.50 -6.32 8.35
N GLN A 165 1.37 -7.30 8.17
CA GLN A 165 2.66 -7.36 8.87
C GLN A 165 3.60 -6.25 8.42
N VAL A 166 3.66 -5.96 7.11
CA VAL A 166 4.42 -4.82 6.59
C VAL A 166 3.87 -3.52 7.16
N ALA A 167 2.56 -3.30 7.07
CA ALA A 167 1.91 -2.07 7.55
C ALA A 167 2.14 -1.79 9.04
N HIS A 168 2.32 -2.84 9.85
CA HIS A 168 2.58 -2.72 11.29
C HIS A 168 4.06 -2.95 11.66
N SER A 169 4.95 -3.01 10.69
CA SER A 169 6.38 -3.16 10.93
C SER A 169 7.01 -1.88 11.48
N ASN A 170 8.17 -2.00 12.10
CA ASN A 170 8.90 -0.84 12.62
C ASN A 170 9.46 0.08 11.52
N SER A 171 9.51 -0.39 10.27
CA SER A 171 9.96 0.40 9.11
C SER A 171 8.86 1.26 8.50
N VAL A 172 7.61 1.06 8.90
CA VAL A 172 6.43 1.79 8.41
C VAL A 172 5.88 2.68 9.52
N ASP A 173 5.86 3.99 9.27
CA ASP A 173 5.33 4.95 10.23
C ASP A 173 3.82 5.07 10.13
N ASN A 174 3.27 4.94 8.92
CA ASN A 174 1.83 4.98 8.66
C ASN A 174 1.46 4.07 7.48
N TYR A 175 0.19 3.72 7.37
CA TYR A 175 -0.33 2.99 6.21
C TYR A 175 -1.66 3.56 5.73
N LEU A 176 -1.94 3.38 4.42
CA LEU A 176 -3.19 3.79 3.80
C LEU A 176 -3.73 2.64 2.95
N THR A 177 -4.97 2.23 3.25
CA THR A 177 -5.65 1.16 2.52
C THR A 177 -6.59 1.73 1.45
N GLY A 178 -7.00 0.90 0.48
CA GLY A 178 -7.98 1.28 -0.53
C GLY A 178 -9.29 1.83 0.06
N PRO A 179 -9.91 1.20 1.08
CA PRO A 179 -11.07 1.77 1.77
C PRO A 179 -10.82 3.15 2.40
N MET A 180 -9.69 3.34 3.08
CA MET A 180 -9.33 4.65 3.64
C MET A 180 -9.17 5.71 2.55
N PHE A 181 -8.55 5.35 1.43
CA PHE A 181 -8.40 6.27 0.31
C PHE A 181 -9.76 6.60 -0.34
N TRP A 182 -10.63 5.61 -0.49
CA TRP A 182 -12.01 5.83 -0.95
C TRP A 182 -12.77 6.79 -0.03
N ASP A 183 -12.62 6.68 1.28
CA ASP A 183 -13.27 7.55 2.25
C ASP A 183 -12.89 9.03 2.08
N ILE A 184 -11.67 9.31 1.61
CA ILE A 184 -11.25 10.65 1.21
C ILE A 184 -11.89 11.02 -0.13
N LEU A 185 -11.67 10.22 -1.18
CA LEU A 185 -12.04 10.56 -2.55
C LEU A 185 -13.54 10.74 -2.75
N LYS A 186 -14.39 9.98 -2.06
CA LYS A 186 -15.86 10.06 -2.18
C LYS A 186 -16.42 11.45 -1.84
N ASN A 187 -15.72 12.23 -1.01
CA ASN A 187 -16.10 13.59 -0.65
C ASN A 187 -15.90 14.60 -1.78
N TYR A 188 -15.17 14.21 -2.82
CA TYR A 188 -14.79 15.02 -3.98
C TYR A 188 -15.33 14.47 -5.31
N TYR A 189 -16.14 13.43 -5.27
CA TYR A 189 -16.68 12.77 -6.46
C TYR A 189 -17.52 13.68 -7.37
N ASP A 190 -18.11 14.71 -6.80
CA ASP A 190 -18.90 15.73 -7.51
C ASP A 190 -18.05 16.84 -8.19
N CYS A 191 -16.73 16.84 -7.98
CA CYS A 191 -15.83 17.75 -8.67
C CYS A 191 -15.86 17.49 -10.20
N GLU A 192 -15.73 18.57 -10.98
CA GLU A 192 -15.78 18.51 -12.45
C GLU A 192 -14.45 18.04 -13.08
N SER A 193 -13.94 16.89 -12.61
CA SER A 193 -12.72 16.30 -13.14
C SER A 193 -12.96 14.88 -13.62
N ASP A 194 -12.78 14.65 -14.91
CA ASP A 194 -12.87 13.31 -15.51
C ASP A 194 -11.77 12.38 -14.97
N ILE A 195 -10.62 12.91 -14.60
CA ILE A 195 -9.52 12.15 -13.99
C ILE A 195 -9.96 11.65 -12.61
N LEU A 196 -10.48 12.54 -11.76
CA LEU A 196 -10.93 12.18 -10.42
C LEU A 196 -12.09 11.18 -10.47
N LYS A 197 -13.12 11.47 -11.27
CA LYS A 197 -14.27 10.57 -11.44
C LYS A 197 -13.85 9.20 -11.96
N GLY A 198 -13.00 9.18 -12.98
CA GLY A 198 -12.50 7.93 -13.57
C GLY A 198 -11.73 7.09 -12.56
N TYR A 199 -10.87 7.70 -11.74
CA TYR A 199 -10.15 6.97 -10.70
C TYR A 199 -11.08 6.49 -9.58
N CYS A 200 -12.01 7.33 -9.14
CA CYS A 200 -13.03 6.96 -8.15
C CYS A 200 -13.86 5.75 -8.60
N GLU A 201 -14.33 5.73 -9.85
CA GLU A 201 -15.07 4.61 -10.42
C GLU A 201 -14.22 3.34 -10.45
N HIS A 202 -12.96 3.45 -10.85
CA HIS A 202 -12.02 2.34 -10.87
C HIS A 202 -11.79 1.76 -9.48
N LEU A 203 -11.40 2.60 -8.52
CA LEU A 203 -11.15 2.19 -7.12
C LEU A 203 -12.40 1.59 -6.48
N LYS A 204 -13.56 2.24 -6.66
CA LYS A 204 -14.84 1.73 -6.13
C LYS A 204 -15.17 0.35 -6.70
N SER A 205 -15.01 0.16 -8.00
CA SER A 205 -15.24 -1.14 -8.65
C SER A 205 -14.33 -2.23 -8.08
N GLN A 206 -13.05 -1.93 -7.83
CA GLN A 206 -12.14 -2.86 -7.19
C GLN A 206 -12.55 -3.21 -5.75
N LEU A 207 -12.91 -2.20 -4.96
CA LEU A 207 -13.32 -2.41 -3.57
C LEU A 207 -14.62 -3.20 -3.48
N ASP A 208 -15.60 -2.91 -4.34
CA ASP A 208 -16.86 -3.67 -4.42
C ASP A 208 -16.60 -5.13 -4.78
N TRP A 209 -15.69 -5.37 -5.72
CA TRP A 209 -15.27 -6.72 -6.09
C TRP A 209 -14.58 -7.45 -4.93
N TYR A 210 -13.64 -6.81 -4.22
CA TYR A 210 -13.01 -7.40 -3.04
C TYR A 210 -14.02 -7.73 -1.95
N GLN A 211 -15.00 -6.85 -1.73
CA GLN A 211 -16.06 -7.08 -0.76
C GLN A 211 -16.98 -8.24 -1.18
N ALA A 212 -17.30 -8.36 -2.47
CA ALA A 212 -18.10 -9.46 -2.98
C ALA A 212 -17.38 -10.80 -2.83
N VAL A 213 -16.09 -10.85 -3.16
CA VAL A 213 -15.26 -12.06 -3.06
C VAL A 213 -15.05 -12.49 -1.60
N SER A 214 -14.88 -11.55 -0.67
CA SER A 214 -14.73 -11.87 0.75
C SER A 214 -16.01 -12.38 1.41
N LYS A 215 -17.16 -12.15 0.78
CA LYS A 215 -18.48 -12.63 1.23
C LYS A 215 -18.94 -13.91 0.54
N ILE A 216 -18.06 -14.61 -0.17
CA ILE A 216 -18.40 -15.91 -0.76
C ILE A 216 -18.73 -16.87 0.39
N ASP A 217 -20.00 -17.02 0.62
CA ASP A 217 -20.65 -17.71 1.74
C ASP A 217 -20.75 -19.20 1.45
N GLY A 218 -19.66 -19.87 1.09
CA GLY A 218 -19.55 -21.33 0.92
C GLY A 218 -20.62 -22.03 0.05
N LYS A 219 -21.62 -21.29 -0.40
CA LYS A 219 -22.68 -21.76 -1.30
C LYS A 219 -22.26 -21.48 -2.74
N TYR A 220 -21.49 -22.40 -3.27
CA TYR A 220 -21.24 -22.41 -4.70
C TYR A 220 -22.52 -22.84 -5.42
N ASP A 221 -23.11 -21.90 -6.14
CA ASP A 221 -23.98 -22.28 -7.24
C ASP A 221 -23.08 -22.66 -8.41
N ASP A 222 -23.18 -23.91 -8.89
CA ASP A 222 -22.31 -24.46 -9.94
C ASP A 222 -22.29 -23.62 -11.20
N GLU A 223 -23.34 -22.85 -11.48
CA GLU A 223 -23.42 -21.97 -12.64
C GLU A 223 -22.60 -20.66 -12.47
N GLU A 224 -22.49 -20.11 -11.27
CA GLU A 224 -21.66 -18.91 -11.01
C GLU A 224 -20.18 -19.25 -10.89
N CYS A 225 -19.84 -20.42 -10.44
CA CYS A 225 -18.43 -20.84 -10.29
C CYS A 225 -17.64 -20.90 -11.61
N HIS A 226 -18.31 -21.09 -12.73
CA HIS A 226 -17.65 -21.15 -14.04
C HIS A 226 -17.16 -19.80 -14.54
N TYR A 227 -17.62 -18.69 -13.97
CA TYR A 227 -17.29 -17.32 -14.38
C TYR A 227 -16.37 -16.57 -13.40
N ILE A 228 -16.20 -17.09 -12.17
CA ILE A 228 -15.28 -16.49 -11.23
C ILE A 228 -13.87 -16.95 -11.61
N LYS A 229 -13.12 -16.03 -12.21
CA LYS A 229 -11.69 -16.22 -12.39
C LYS A 229 -11.08 -16.43 -11.01
N TRP A 230 -10.58 -17.64 -10.74
CA TRP A 230 -9.94 -17.99 -9.48
C TRP A 230 -8.66 -17.20 -9.29
N GLU A 231 -8.81 -15.93 -8.99
CA GLU A 231 -7.70 -15.07 -8.64
C GLU A 231 -7.25 -15.40 -7.20
N ARG A 232 -6.04 -15.00 -6.89
CA ARG A 232 -5.43 -15.25 -5.57
C ARG A 232 -6.32 -14.80 -4.40
N ILE A 233 -7.03 -13.68 -4.57
CA ILE A 233 -7.95 -13.12 -3.56
C ILE A 233 -9.15 -14.03 -3.35
N THR A 234 -9.76 -14.52 -4.42
CA THR A 234 -10.92 -15.44 -4.35
C THR A 234 -10.54 -16.73 -3.63
N GLN A 235 -9.36 -17.26 -3.95
CA GLN A 235 -8.83 -18.47 -3.30
C GLN A 235 -8.58 -18.24 -1.81
N HIS A 236 -8.03 -17.07 -1.44
CA HIS A 236 -7.77 -16.71 -0.07
C HIS A 236 -9.09 -16.56 0.72
N GLY A 237 -10.05 -15.81 0.21
CA GLY A 237 -11.36 -15.63 0.83
C GLY A 237 -12.12 -16.94 1.00
N PHE A 238 -12.09 -17.82 -0.01
CA PHE A 238 -12.70 -19.14 0.06
C PHE A 238 -12.10 -20.00 1.17
N LEU A 239 -10.78 -20.06 1.27
CA LEU A 239 -10.12 -20.83 2.34
C LEU A 239 -10.46 -20.26 3.71
N GLN A 240 -10.49 -18.95 3.86
CA GLN A 240 -10.83 -18.30 5.12
C GLN A 240 -12.24 -18.70 5.56
N VAL A 241 -13.23 -18.53 4.67
CA VAL A 241 -14.63 -18.92 4.96
C VAL A 241 -14.75 -20.41 5.26
N LEU A 242 -14.09 -21.27 4.48
CA LEU A 242 -14.13 -22.71 4.68
C LEU A 242 -13.62 -23.09 6.08
N PHE A 243 -12.51 -22.53 6.51
CA PHE A 243 -11.90 -22.88 7.79
C PHE A 243 -12.61 -22.24 8.98
N ASP A 244 -13.12 -21.02 8.84
CA ASP A 244 -13.91 -20.35 9.88
C ASP A 244 -15.25 -21.09 10.13
N ASN A 245 -15.92 -21.53 9.07
CA ASN A 245 -17.19 -22.26 9.16
C ASN A 245 -17.06 -23.69 9.68
N GLU A 246 -15.99 -24.38 9.35
CA GLU A 246 -15.74 -25.76 9.77
C GLU A 246 -15.20 -25.87 11.21
N GLY A 247 -14.95 -24.76 11.88
CA GLY A 247 -14.43 -24.73 13.24
C GLY A 247 -13.05 -25.35 13.40
N LEU A 248 -12.28 -25.41 12.32
CA LEU A 248 -10.96 -26.06 12.30
C LEU A 248 -9.90 -25.26 13.05
N ASP A 249 -10.11 -23.97 13.23
CA ASP A 249 -9.14 -23.10 13.89
C ASP A 249 -8.93 -23.43 15.39
N GLY A 250 -9.93 -24.03 16.05
CA GLY A 250 -9.81 -24.46 17.45
C GLY A 250 -9.00 -25.75 17.64
N ASN A 251 -8.87 -26.57 16.60
CA ASN A 251 -8.29 -27.93 16.68
C ASN A 251 -6.93 -28.08 15.99
N TRP A 252 -6.50 -27.07 15.24
CA TRP A 252 -5.30 -27.13 14.42
C TRP A 252 -4.34 -26.01 14.78
N LEU A 253 -3.06 -26.35 14.91
CA LEU A 253 -2.00 -25.38 15.07
C LEU A 253 -1.57 -24.86 13.70
N TRP A 254 -1.80 -23.58 13.48
CA TRP A 254 -1.23 -22.84 12.35
C TRP A 254 0.20 -22.51 12.71
N LYS A 255 1.14 -23.19 12.13
CA LYS A 255 2.53 -22.92 12.41
C LYS A 255 3.24 -22.36 11.21
N ASP A 256 3.87 -21.24 11.44
CA ASP A 256 4.88 -20.71 10.55
C ASP A 256 6.06 -21.67 10.50
N MET A 257 6.14 -22.41 9.41
CA MET A 257 7.22 -23.34 9.15
C MET A 257 8.35 -22.60 8.42
N SER A 258 9.04 -21.76 9.05
CA SER A 258 10.03 -20.85 8.49
C SER A 258 9.49 -19.46 8.28
N THR A 259 10.21 -18.59 7.79
CA THR A 259 9.98 -17.20 7.43
C THR A 259 8.67 -16.87 6.66
N TYR A 260 7.80 -17.85 6.40
CA TYR A 260 6.49 -17.63 5.76
C TYR A 260 5.40 -17.47 6.80
N THR A 261 4.95 -16.27 6.95
CA THR A 261 3.91 -15.86 7.91
C THR A 261 2.50 -16.21 7.47
N ASN A 262 2.30 -16.69 6.24
CA ASN A 262 1.00 -17.02 5.69
C ASN A 262 0.58 -18.44 6.03
N GLN A 263 -0.58 -18.59 6.62
CA GLN A 263 -1.21 -19.90 6.91
C GLN A 263 -1.56 -20.65 5.64
N TYR A 264 -1.65 -20.00 4.50
CA TYR A 264 -1.92 -20.59 3.19
C TYR A 264 -1.14 -19.89 2.09
N SER A 265 -0.95 -20.60 1.01
CA SER A 265 -0.35 -20.05 -0.21
C SER A 265 -1.22 -20.34 -1.41
N THR A 266 -1.23 -19.40 -2.33
CA THR A 266 -1.99 -19.44 -3.57
C THR A 266 -1.05 -19.14 -4.73
N GLY A 267 -1.36 -19.65 -5.92
CA GLY A 267 -0.59 -19.39 -7.11
C GLY A 267 -1.22 -19.95 -8.36
N THR A 268 -0.47 -19.91 -9.44
CA THR A 268 -0.83 -20.58 -10.70
C THR A 268 0.29 -21.53 -11.10
N ASN A 269 -0.05 -22.71 -11.63
CA ASN A 269 0.93 -23.58 -12.22
C ASN A 269 1.38 -23.06 -13.61
N GLN A 270 2.36 -23.72 -14.23
CA GLN A 270 2.85 -23.32 -15.56
C GLN A 270 1.77 -23.32 -16.65
N GLY A 271 0.69 -24.08 -16.48
CA GLY A 271 -0.47 -24.10 -17.38
C GLY A 271 -1.51 -23.04 -17.08
N GLY A 272 -1.25 -22.13 -16.12
CA GLY A 272 -2.18 -21.05 -15.75
C GLY A 272 -3.33 -21.49 -14.83
N SER A 273 -3.41 -22.78 -14.45
CA SER A 273 -4.42 -23.24 -13.50
C SER A 273 -4.12 -22.74 -12.10
N PRO A 274 -5.09 -22.14 -11.41
CA PRO A 274 -4.90 -21.67 -10.05
C PRO A 274 -4.75 -22.84 -9.09
N TRP A 275 -3.96 -22.65 -8.07
CA TRP A 275 -3.86 -23.57 -6.95
C TRP A 275 -3.81 -22.81 -5.62
N THR A 276 -4.29 -23.47 -4.60
CA THR A 276 -4.21 -22.96 -3.25
C THR A 276 -3.92 -24.09 -2.29
N ASN A 277 -3.14 -23.86 -1.25
CA ASN A 277 -2.94 -24.79 -0.17
C ASN A 277 -2.93 -24.06 1.17
N ARG A 278 -3.40 -24.73 2.19
CA ARG A 278 -3.25 -24.35 3.57
C ARG A 278 -2.49 -25.45 4.28
N ARG A 279 -1.46 -25.08 5.04
CA ARG A 279 -0.70 -26.01 5.87
C ARG A 279 -1.31 -26.03 7.25
N PHE A 280 -1.63 -27.21 7.74
CA PHE A 280 -2.12 -27.40 9.10
C PHE A 280 -1.57 -28.69 9.68
N TRP A 281 -1.49 -28.73 10.99
CA TRP A 281 -1.02 -29.86 11.76
C TRP A 281 -2.00 -30.12 12.88
N SER A 282 -2.27 -31.36 13.23
CA SER A 282 -2.98 -31.60 14.47
C SER A 282 -2.13 -31.13 15.66
N ARG A 283 -2.78 -30.64 16.69
CA ARG A 283 -2.08 -30.12 17.87
C ARG A 283 -1.16 -31.18 18.47
N THR A 284 -1.62 -32.42 18.53
CA THR A 284 -0.89 -33.58 19.07
C THR A 284 0.33 -33.92 18.21
N GLU A 285 0.18 -33.93 16.89
CA GLU A 285 1.27 -34.21 15.95
C GLU A 285 2.32 -33.09 15.94
N SER A 286 1.90 -31.84 16.06
CA SER A 286 2.86 -30.73 16.09
C SER A 286 3.71 -30.72 17.36
N GLU A 287 3.16 -31.07 18.50
CA GLU A 287 3.92 -31.21 19.75
C GLU A 287 4.93 -32.33 19.66
N ALA A 288 4.58 -33.48 19.04
CA ALA A 288 5.48 -34.60 18.85
C ALA A 288 6.61 -34.33 17.83
N ILE A 289 6.32 -33.60 16.76
CA ILE A 289 7.30 -33.27 15.71
C ILE A 289 8.36 -32.30 16.21
N TRP A 290 8.03 -31.42 17.17
CA TRP A 290 8.98 -30.44 17.70
C TRP A 290 9.93 -31.00 18.73
N SER A 291 9.56 -32.10 19.38
CA SER A 291 10.48 -32.80 20.28
C SER A 291 11.51 -33.63 19.52
N ASP A 292 11.15 -34.20 18.36
CA ASP A 292 12.07 -35.00 17.54
C ASP A 292 11.52 -35.09 16.08
N PRO A 293 11.78 -34.12 15.20
CA PRO A 293 11.19 -34.10 13.87
C PRO A 293 11.73 -35.22 13.01
N PRO A 294 10.89 -36.15 12.50
CA PRO A 294 11.33 -37.18 11.59
C PRO A 294 11.80 -36.58 10.26
N THR A 295 12.97 -37.02 9.80
CA THR A 295 13.60 -36.54 8.56
C THR A 295 12.82 -36.83 7.28
N SER A 296 11.68 -37.55 7.37
CA SER A 296 10.85 -37.97 6.22
C SER A 296 9.38 -37.50 6.29
N PHE A 297 9.04 -36.56 7.15
CA PHE A 297 7.65 -36.13 7.29
C PHE A 297 7.19 -35.27 6.07
N LYS A 298 6.20 -35.77 5.34
CA LYS A 298 5.54 -35.04 4.26
C LYS A 298 4.23 -34.48 4.78
N PRO A 299 4.03 -33.14 4.81
CA PRO A 299 2.74 -32.59 5.16
C PRO A 299 1.68 -33.01 4.14
N TRP A 300 0.48 -33.30 4.62
CA TRP A 300 -0.66 -33.54 3.73
C TRP A 300 -0.96 -32.21 2.99
N MET A 301 -0.89 -32.26 1.67
CA MET A 301 -1.34 -31.19 0.79
C MET A 301 -2.68 -31.59 0.21
N PHE A 302 -3.69 -30.76 0.43
CA PHE A 302 -4.98 -30.83 -0.22
C PHE A 302 -5.09 -29.71 -1.25
#